data_3a501e513b9e293fc61060591c38d51d
#
_entry.id   3a501e513b9e293fc61060591c38d51d
#
_cell.length_a   1.000
_cell.length_b   1.000
_cell.length_c   1.000
_cell.angle_alpha   90.00
_cell.angle_beta   90.00
_cell.angle_gamma   90.00
#
_symmetry.space_group_name_H-M   'P 1'
#
loop_
_entity.id
_entity.type
_entity.pdbx_description
1 polymer ?
#
loop_
_entity_poly.entity_id
_entity_poly.type
_entity_poly.pdbx_seq_one_letter_code
_entity_poly.pdbx_strand_id
1 'polypeptide(L)'
;MDTLLAPTETARRDYVRAMAAQHRAGGPLQREFYTSPDIFQEDMRRIWGRYWLYAGHTCQIPRTGDWLTYEVGSDSVIVVRGEKGEIRAFHNTCRHRGSRVCPAETGNSRRLVCPYHSWTYGLDGQLMMDTKGDFGVDRSELSLHPVKVRAVAGLIFISLSDNPVDFEDGFATIARKLAPHGLERAKVAHQIDYVVKANWKLVFENNRECYHCPPNHREYNTATYDVHRDNGNFDPKLKAEMEQIVAEANARFRSLGLDEGDAQSTMTGAHWRCHRTPLMKGFTTQSLDGRPVAPLMGDFKERDAGTLRMTVFPNFWQHANDDYACASRLTAIGPAETHVRVLWFVDREAIEGRDYTLDRLLPLWKLTSEQDWDICQWNQQGVSSSRYVPGRYSLTREQNVAHFVDWYLSEVTK
;
A
#
# COMPACT_ATOMS: atom_id res chain seq x y z
N MET A 1 -33.40 -23.15 17.54
CA MET A 1 -32.31 -22.53 16.77
C MET A 1 -32.23 -21.09 17.24
N ASP A 2 -31.40 -20.84 18.25
CA ASP A 2 -31.16 -19.47 18.75
C ASP A 2 -30.44 -18.71 17.65
N THR A 3 -31.09 -17.74 17.08
CA THR A 3 -30.45 -16.71 16.24
C THR A 3 -29.54 -15.92 17.17
N LEU A 4 -28.28 -16.32 17.27
CA LEU A 4 -27.26 -15.53 17.94
C LEU A 4 -27.21 -14.17 17.23
N LEU A 5 -27.76 -13.16 17.90
CA LEU A 5 -27.63 -11.76 17.44
C LEU A 5 -26.15 -11.44 17.30
N ALA A 6 -25.78 -10.80 16.19
CA ALA A 6 -24.39 -10.34 16.00
C ALA A 6 -23.95 -9.49 17.22
N PRO A 7 -22.72 -9.67 17.71
CA PRO A 7 -22.22 -8.91 18.85
C PRO A 7 -22.36 -7.41 18.64
N THR A 8 -22.73 -6.68 19.69
CA THR A 8 -22.75 -5.22 19.63
C THR A 8 -21.34 -4.66 19.42
N GLU A 9 -21.23 -3.44 18.91
CA GLU A 9 -19.94 -2.76 18.75
C GLU A 9 -19.15 -2.73 20.07
N THR A 10 -19.82 -2.45 21.18
CA THR A 10 -19.19 -2.43 22.51
C THR A 10 -18.65 -3.81 22.87
N ALA A 11 -19.42 -4.88 22.64
CA ALA A 11 -18.98 -6.25 22.94
C ALA A 11 -17.75 -6.65 22.10
N ARG A 12 -17.72 -6.31 20.81
CA ARG A 12 -16.56 -6.56 19.96
C ARG A 12 -15.33 -5.80 20.44
N ARG A 13 -15.46 -4.52 20.78
CA ARG A 13 -14.38 -3.70 21.30
C ARG A 13 -13.80 -4.27 22.59
N ASP A 14 -14.67 -4.67 23.52
CA ASP A 14 -14.23 -5.26 24.79
C ASP A 14 -13.55 -6.61 24.58
N TYR A 15 -14.03 -7.40 23.63
CA TYR A 15 -13.38 -8.64 23.21
C TYR A 15 -11.96 -8.38 22.66
N VAL A 16 -11.82 -7.43 21.73
CA VAL A 16 -10.50 -7.07 21.16
C VAL A 16 -9.55 -6.59 22.25
N ARG A 17 -10.01 -5.76 23.18
CA ARG A 17 -9.19 -5.26 24.31
C ARG A 17 -8.77 -6.39 25.23
N ALA A 18 -9.68 -7.32 25.55
CA ALA A 18 -9.37 -8.48 26.37
C ALA A 18 -8.32 -9.41 25.70
N MET A 19 -8.43 -9.60 24.38
CA MET A 19 -7.45 -10.36 23.61
C MET A 19 -6.10 -9.64 23.54
N ALA A 20 -6.10 -8.32 23.31
CA ALA A 20 -4.87 -7.53 23.29
C ALA A 20 -4.14 -7.53 24.63
N ALA A 21 -4.87 -7.51 25.74
CA ALA A 21 -4.31 -7.60 27.09
C ALA A 21 -3.57 -8.93 27.36
N GLN A 22 -3.87 -9.98 26.61
CA GLN A 22 -3.21 -11.28 26.69
C GLN A 22 -1.97 -11.37 25.78
N HIS A 23 -1.73 -10.33 24.94
CA HIS A 23 -0.60 -10.35 24.03
C HIS A 23 0.72 -10.37 24.78
N ARG A 24 1.62 -11.23 24.31
CA ARG A 24 2.99 -11.36 24.86
C ARG A 24 3.93 -10.52 24.02
N ALA A 25 4.36 -9.38 24.53
CA ALA A 25 5.27 -8.47 23.85
C ALA A 25 6.48 -9.20 23.22
N GLY A 26 6.85 -8.80 22.01
CA GLY A 26 7.94 -9.38 21.24
C GLY A 26 7.63 -10.76 20.62
N GLY A 27 6.37 -11.01 20.33
CA GLY A 27 5.91 -12.21 19.62
C GLY A 27 4.72 -11.93 18.70
N PRO A 28 4.33 -12.92 17.87
CA PRO A 28 3.15 -12.85 17.03
C PRO A 28 1.86 -12.68 17.82
N LEU A 29 0.82 -12.21 17.15
CA LEU A 29 -0.53 -12.09 17.71
C LEU A 29 -1.13 -13.48 17.98
N GLN A 30 -2.13 -13.53 18.87
CA GLN A 30 -2.94 -14.74 19.09
C GLN A 30 -3.75 -15.07 17.83
N ARG A 31 -4.12 -16.35 17.70
CA ARG A 31 -4.86 -16.89 16.54
C ARG A 31 -6.07 -16.04 16.15
N GLU A 32 -6.81 -15.58 17.15
CA GLU A 32 -8.05 -14.83 16.98
C GLU A 32 -7.85 -13.54 16.17
N PHE A 33 -6.69 -12.89 16.30
CA PHE A 33 -6.37 -11.71 15.49
C PHE A 33 -6.24 -12.01 13.99
N TYR A 34 -5.98 -13.24 13.62
CA TYR A 34 -5.82 -13.66 12.22
C TYR A 34 -7.05 -14.40 11.68
N THR A 35 -8.01 -14.79 12.55
CA THR A 35 -9.11 -15.69 12.14
C THR A 35 -10.50 -15.19 12.52
N SER A 36 -10.63 -14.30 13.52
CA SER A 36 -11.93 -13.86 14.02
C SER A 36 -12.60 -12.84 13.09
N PRO A 37 -13.85 -13.09 12.64
CA PRO A 37 -14.63 -12.09 11.93
C PRO A 37 -14.91 -10.82 12.75
N ASP A 38 -15.08 -10.94 14.07
CA ASP A 38 -15.32 -9.79 14.95
C ASP A 38 -14.11 -8.89 15.04
N ILE A 39 -12.90 -9.45 15.18
CA ILE A 39 -11.66 -8.69 15.16
C ILE A 39 -11.47 -8.05 13.77
N PHE A 40 -11.77 -8.76 12.71
CA PHE A 40 -11.71 -8.20 11.35
C PHE A 40 -12.64 -6.98 11.19
N GLN A 41 -13.84 -7.01 11.77
CA GLN A 41 -14.74 -5.85 11.75
C GLN A 41 -14.15 -4.65 12.52
N GLU A 42 -13.47 -4.88 13.65
CA GLU A 42 -12.76 -3.80 14.36
C GLU A 42 -11.55 -3.31 13.57
N ASP A 43 -10.82 -4.18 12.87
CA ASP A 43 -9.78 -3.76 11.92
C ASP A 43 -10.35 -2.80 10.88
N MET A 44 -11.47 -3.17 10.24
CA MET A 44 -12.11 -2.32 9.23
C MET A 44 -12.53 -0.97 9.81
N ARG A 45 -13.05 -0.95 11.02
CA ARG A 45 -13.52 0.28 11.66
C ARG A 45 -12.38 1.15 12.21
N ARG A 46 -11.39 0.54 12.88
CA ARG A 46 -10.34 1.25 13.61
C ARG A 46 -9.12 1.58 12.77
N ILE A 47 -8.81 0.74 11.81
CA ILE A 47 -7.64 0.86 10.95
C ILE A 47 -8.06 1.35 9.57
N TRP A 48 -8.78 0.52 8.81
CA TRP A 48 -9.12 0.79 7.42
C TRP A 48 -10.05 2.00 7.23
N GLY A 49 -10.94 2.25 8.16
CA GLY A 49 -11.86 3.40 8.13
C GLY A 49 -11.26 4.71 8.63
N ARG A 50 -10.05 4.71 9.22
CA ARG A 50 -9.47 5.92 9.86
C ARG A 50 -8.16 6.39 9.28
N TYR A 51 -7.39 5.48 8.69
CA TYR A 51 -6.07 5.78 8.19
C TYR A 51 -6.10 6.25 6.74
N TRP A 52 -4.98 6.83 6.30
CA TRP A 52 -4.76 7.12 4.89
C TRP A 52 -4.42 5.83 4.16
N LEU A 53 -5.23 5.50 3.15
CA LEU A 53 -5.11 4.30 2.33
C LEU A 53 -4.61 4.69 0.94
N TYR A 54 -3.57 4.04 0.48
CA TYR A 54 -3.16 4.15 -0.91
C TYR A 54 -4.26 3.56 -1.81
N ALA A 55 -4.86 4.40 -2.64
CA ALA A 55 -5.96 4.00 -3.52
C ALA A 55 -5.50 3.72 -4.96
N GLY A 56 -4.48 4.43 -5.42
CA GLY A 56 -3.98 4.31 -6.79
C GLY A 56 -2.98 5.41 -7.15
N HIS A 57 -2.76 5.61 -8.44
CA HIS A 57 -1.77 6.54 -8.94
C HIS A 57 -2.38 7.53 -9.95
N THR A 58 -1.89 8.77 -9.96
CA THR A 58 -2.42 9.85 -10.82
C THR A 58 -2.31 9.54 -12.31
N CYS A 59 -1.34 8.71 -12.72
CA CYS A 59 -1.21 8.27 -14.11
C CYS A 59 -2.30 7.29 -14.56
N GLN A 60 -3.06 6.69 -13.63
CA GLN A 60 -4.22 5.84 -13.96
C GLN A 60 -5.44 6.67 -14.36
N ILE A 61 -5.47 7.95 -13.96
CA ILE A 61 -6.53 8.91 -14.27
C ILE A 61 -5.92 10.21 -14.83
N PRO A 62 -5.24 10.15 -16.00
CA PRO A 62 -4.44 11.28 -16.52
C PRO A 62 -5.27 12.45 -17.06
N ARG A 63 -6.50 12.22 -17.51
CA ARG A 63 -7.34 13.22 -18.19
C ARG A 63 -8.54 13.62 -17.34
N THR A 64 -9.04 14.82 -17.52
CA THR A 64 -10.31 15.27 -16.94
C THR A 64 -11.41 14.26 -17.18
N GLY A 65 -12.13 13.90 -16.13
CA GLY A 65 -13.21 12.92 -16.15
C GLY A 65 -12.73 11.45 -16.06
N ASP A 66 -11.43 11.17 -16.12
CA ASP A 66 -10.93 9.84 -15.80
C ASP A 66 -11.17 9.55 -14.30
N TRP A 67 -11.62 8.36 -14.01
CA TRP A 67 -11.88 7.90 -12.65
C TRP A 67 -11.46 6.45 -12.46
N LEU A 68 -11.16 6.11 -11.21
CA LEU A 68 -11.00 4.74 -10.72
C LEU A 68 -11.88 4.55 -9.49
N THR A 69 -12.28 3.30 -9.21
CA THR A 69 -12.93 2.93 -7.95
C THR A 69 -11.97 2.17 -7.05
N TYR A 70 -12.14 2.36 -5.73
CA TYR A 70 -11.43 1.61 -4.72
C TYR A 70 -12.42 1.06 -3.69
N GLU A 71 -12.38 -0.26 -3.49
CA GLU A 71 -13.26 -0.97 -2.57
C GLU A 71 -12.55 -1.15 -1.21
N VAL A 72 -13.22 -0.79 -0.12
CA VAL A 72 -12.71 -0.94 1.26
C VAL A 72 -13.84 -1.44 2.15
N GLY A 73 -13.80 -2.70 2.56
CA GLY A 73 -14.91 -3.31 3.31
C GLY A 73 -16.22 -3.26 2.53
N SER A 74 -17.23 -2.60 3.09
CA SER A 74 -18.51 -2.36 2.43
C SER A 74 -18.54 -1.08 1.57
N ASP A 75 -17.52 -0.24 1.70
CA ASP A 75 -17.47 1.04 1.00
C ASP A 75 -16.80 0.92 -0.37
N SER A 76 -17.35 1.67 -1.33
CA SER A 76 -16.75 1.91 -2.63
C SER A 76 -16.48 3.41 -2.77
N VAL A 77 -15.29 3.79 -3.22
CA VAL A 77 -14.87 5.17 -3.40
C VAL A 77 -14.56 5.43 -4.86
N ILE A 78 -15.14 6.49 -5.43
CA ILE A 78 -14.75 7.03 -6.74
C ILE A 78 -13.61 8.02 -6.51
N VAL A 79 -12.49 7.81 -7.19
CA VAL A 79 -11.41 8.81 -7.28
C VAL A 79 -11.40 9.34 -8.71
N VAL A 80 -11.58 10.63 -8.89
CA VAL A 80 -11.80 11.25 -10.21
C VAL A 80 -10.90 12.46 -10.42
N ARG A 81 -10.45 12.66 -11.66
CA ARG A 81 -9.78 13.90 -12.07
C ARG A 81 -10.82 14.94 -12.44
N GLY A 82 -10.86 16.01 -11.67
CA GLY A 82 -11.76 17.15 -11.86
C GLY A 82 -11.43 18.02 -13.08
N GLU A 83 -12.25 19.03 -13.31
CA GLU A 83 -12.16 19.90 -14.49
C GLU A 83 -10.90 20.77 -14.52
N LYS A 84 -10.35 21.12 -13.35
CA LYS A 84 -9.10 21.90 -13.20
C LYS A 84 -7.86 21.03 -12.99
N GLY A 85 -7.99 19.70 -13.21
CA GLY A 85 -6.91 18.74 -13.03
C GLY A 85 -6.69 18.26 -11.59
N GLU A 86 -7.47 18.76 -10.64
CA GLU A 86 -7.44 18.31 -9.24
C GLU A 86 -7.97 16.88 -9.10
N ILE A 87 -7.50 16.17 -8.07
CA ILE A 87 -8.02 14.85 -7.70
C ILE A 87 -9.08 15.03 -6.62
N ARG A 88 -10.25 14.46 -6.85
CA ARG A 88 -11.36 14.40 -5.90
C ARG A 88 -11.74 12.97 -5.60
N ALA A 89 -12.37 12.74 -4.45
CA ALA A 89 -12.89 11.43 -4.09
C ALA A 89 -14.29 11.55 -3.46
N PHE A 90 -15.13 10.57 -3.76
CA PHE A 90 -16.51 10.52 -3.27
C PHE A 90 -16.89 9.09 -2.93
N HIS A 91 -17.76 8.90 -1.93
CA HIS A 91 -18.44 7.62 -1.77
C HIS A 91 -19.23 7.28 -3.05
N ASN A 92 -19.02 6.09 -3.56
CA ASN A 92 -19.66 5.58 -4.79
C ASN A 92 -21.11 5.16 -4.53
N THR A 93 -21.89 6.05 -3.92
CA THR A 93 -23.25 5.78 -3.47
C THR A 93 -24.16 6.91 -3.88
N CYS A 94 -25.09 6.64 -4.80
CA CYS A 94 -26.07 7.61 -5.29
C CYS A 94 -26.98 8.10 -4.15
N ARG A 95 -27.14 9.41 -4.04
CA ARG A 95 -27.92 10.06 -2.99
C ARG A 95 -29.43 9.83 -3.10
N HIS A 96 -29.90 9.25 -4.20
CA HIS A 96 -31.30 8.90 -4.38
C HIS A 96 -31.67 7.63 -3.60
N ARG A 97 -31.11 6.47 -3.98
CA ARG A 97 -31.46 5.14 -3.41
C ARG A 97 -30.24 4.23 -3.21
N GLY A 98 -29.04 4.79 -3.13
CA GLY A 98 -27.84 4.06 -2.74
C GLY A 98 -27.18 3.23 -3.86
N SER A 99 -27.66 3.29 -5.11
CA SER A 99 -26.99 2.56 -6.20
C SER A 99 -25.56 3.08 -6.42
N ARG A 100 -24.64 2.20 -6.82
CA ARG A 100 -23.32 2.64 -7.28
C ARG A 100 -23.45 3.57 -8.47
N VAL A 101 -22.73 4.70 -8.45
CA VAL A 101 -22.69 5.67 -9.53
C VAL A 101 -21.75 5.20 -10.63
N CYS A 102 -20.55 4.72 -10.23
CA CYS A 102 -19.56 4.12 -11.12
C CYS A 102 -19.43 2.63 -10.82
N PRO A 103 -20.10 1.73 -11.54
CA PRO A 103 -20.06 0.29 -11.28
C PRO A 103 -18.80 -0.40 -11.80
N ALA A 104 -18.08 0.20 -12.77
CA ALA A 104 -16.84 -0.32 -13.32
C ALA A 104 -15.63 0.12 -12.47
N GLU A 105 -14.51 -0.58 -12.60
CA GLU A 105 -13.28 -0.24 -11.88
C GLU A 105 -12.66 1.08 -12.34
N THR A 106 -12.72 1.36 -13.63
CA THR A 106 -12.18 2.58 -14.25
C THR A 106 -13.10 3.09 -15.35
N GLY A 107 -12.98 4.36 -15.69
CA GLY A 107 -13.69 4.93 -16.83
C GLY A 107 -13.33 6.39 -17.06
N ASN A 108 -13.98 6.98 -18.07
CA ASN A 108 -13.91 8.39 -18.38
C ASN A 108 -15.31 8.93 -18.68
N SER A 109 -15.69 10.00 -18.02
CA SER A 109 -16.95 10.69 -18.31
C SER A 109 -16.87 12.15 -17.84
N ARG A 110 -17.51 13.04 -18.58
CA ARG A 110 -17.64 14.45 -18.17
C ARG A 110 -18.60 14.65 -17.01
N ARG A 111 -19.40 13.65 -16.68
CA ARG A 111 -20.38 13.63 -15.60
C ARG A 111 -20.45 12.23 -15.01
N LEU A 112 -20.69 12.14 -13.71
CA LEU A 112 -20.92 10.87 -13.04
C LEU A 112 -22.42 10.59 -13.05
N VAL A 113 -22.85 9.61 -13.85
CA VAL A 113 -24.27 9.31 -14.05
C VAL A 113 -24.65 8.01 -13.38
N CYS A 114 -25.58 8.08 -12.42
CA CYS A 114 -26.10 6.89 -11.76
C CYS A 114 -26.90 6.03 -12.76
N PRO A 115 -26.57 4.75 -12.92
CA PRO A 115 -27.22 3.89 -13.91
C PRO A 115 -28.67 3.54 -13.54
N TYR A 116 -29.09 3.78 -12.28
CA TYR A 116 -30.42 3.38 -11.83
C TYR A 116 -31.52 4.33 -12.30
N HIS A 117 -31.36 5.65 -12.05
CA HIS A 117 -32.38 6.65 -12.41
C HIS A 117 -31.78 7.89 -13.09
N SER A 118 -30.56 7.77 -13.64
CA SER A 118 -29.87 8.84 -14.37
C SER A 118 -29.59 10.11 -13.57
N TRP A 119 -29.57 10.03 -12.24
CA TRP A 119 -29.08 11.15 -11.43
C TRP A 119 -27.65 11.46 -11.85
N THR A 120 -27.43 12.72 -12.20
CA THR A 120 -26.19 13.17 -12.82
C THR A 120 -25.45 14.12 -11.88
N TYR A 121 -24.21 13.77 -11.55
CA TYR A 121 -23.34 14.56 -10.72
C TYR A 121 -22.20 15.17 -11.55
N GLY A 122 -21.77 16.37 -11.15
CA GLY A 122 -20.54 16.98 -11.65
C GLY A 122 -19.30 16.20 -11.19
N LEU A 123 -18.14 16.49 -11.78
CA LEU A 123 -16.87 15.97 -11.32
C LEU A 123 -16.45 16.53 -9.94
N ASP A 124 -17.19 17.55 -9.47
CA ASP A 124 -17.08 18.10 -8.10
C ASP A 124 -18.04 17.43 -7.11
N GLY A 125 -18.83 16.43 -7.57
CA GLY A 125 -19.79 15.69 -6.77
C GLY A 125 -21.17 16.36 -6.60
N GLN A 126 -21.37 17.57 -7.11
CA GLN A 126 -22.63 18.27 -6.98
C GLN A 126 -23.72 17.62 -7.86
N LEU A 127 -24.94 17.50 -7.34
CA LEU A 127 -26.08 17.04 -8.13
C LEU A 127 -26.46 18.12 -9.16
N MET A 128 -26.28 17.81 -10.42
CA MET A 128 -26.56 18.71 -11.54
C MET A 128 -27.95 18.48 -12.14
N MET A 129 -28.36 17.21 -12.27
CA MET A 129 -29.61 16.80 -12.90
C MET A 129 -30.20 15.61 -12.16
N ASP A 130 -31.47 15.70 -11.90
CA ASP A 130 -32.36 14.61 -11.48
C ASP A 130 -33.45 14.41 -12.53
N THR A 131 -34.24 13.36 -12.38
CA THR A 131 -35.32 13.02 -13.33
C THR A 131 -36.62 13.81 -13.11
N LYS A 132 -36.52 15.10 -12.80
CA LYS A 132 -37.67 16.03 -12.56
C LYS A 132 -38.50 15.70 -11.32
N GLY A 133 -37.86 15.16 -10.29
CA GLY A 133 -38.52 14.98 -8.99
C GLY A 133 -38.47 16.28 -8.15
N ASP A 134 -39.54 16.56 -7.44
CA ASP A 134 -39.52 17.46 -6.30
C ASP A 134 -39.21 16.59 -5.06
N PHE A 135 -38.02 16.75 -4.49
CA PHE A 135 -37.55 15.94 -3.36
C PHE A 135 -37.73 16.65 -2.01
N GLY A 136 -38.31 17.88 -2.01
CA GLY A 136 -38.59 18.67 -0.81
C GLY A 136 -37.37 19.15 -0.07
N VAL A 137 -36.17 19.04 -0.66
CA VAL A 137 -34.87 19.46 -0.09
C VAL A 137 -34.03 20.19 -1.13
N ASP A 138 -33.05 20.98 -0.65
CA ASP A 138 -32.11 21.64 -1.58
C ASP A 138 -31.22 20.61 -2.29
N ARG A 139 -30.94 20.85 -3.58
CA ARG A 139 -30.08 19.98 -4.38
C ARG A 139 -28.68 19.79 -3.84
N SER A 140 -28.15 20.78 -3.16
CA SER A 140 -26.83 20.70 -2.51
C SER A 140 -26.78 19.58 -1.46
N GLU A 141 -27.89 19.32 -0.76
CA GLU A 141 -28.01 18.23 0.22
C GLU A 141 -27.97 16.84 -0.41
N LEU A 142 -28.21 16.77 -1.73
CA LEU A 142 -28.22 15.53 -2.53
C LEU A 142 -26.93 15.33 -3.32
N SER A 143 -25.90 16.11 -3.05
CA SER A 143 -24.54 15.94 -3.62
C SER A 143 -23.85 14.70 -3.07
N LEU A 144 -22.93 14.09 -3.86
CA LEU A 144 -22.16 12.94 -3.39
C LEU A 144 -21.37 13.27 -2.12
N HIS A 145 -21.33 12.35 -1.19
CA HIS A 145 -20.52 12.49 0.02
C HIS A 145 -19.02 12.50 -0.33
N PRO A 146 -18.29 13.55 0.04
CA PRO A 146 -16.86 13.62 -0.24
C PRO A 146 -16.09 12.63 0.63
N VAL A 147 -14.99 12.12 0.09
CA VAL A 147 -13.97 11.34 0.79
C VAL A 147 -12.69 12.17 0.83
N LYS A 148 -11.98 12.16 1.95
CA LYS A 148 -10.70 12.85 2.05
C LYS A 148 -9.72 12.24 1.07
N VAL A 149 -9.04 13.09 0.29
CA VAL A 149 -8.08 12.64 -0.73
C VAL A 149 -6.85 13.54 -0.73
N ARG A 150 -5.69 12.93 -0.93
CA ARG A 150 -4.41 13.61 -1.09
C ARG A 150 -3.62 12.95 -2.22
N ALA A 151 -3.20 13.72 -3.20
CA ALA A 151 -2.24 13.28 -4.21
C ALA A 151 -0.86 13.84 -3.89
N VAL A 152 0.16 13.01 -3.86
CA VAL A 152 1.53 13.38 -3.56
C VAL A 152 2.50 12.56 -4.38
N ALA A 153 3.37 13.20 -5.14
CA ALA A 153 4.36 12.56 -6.01
C ALA A 153 3.76 11.42 -6.88
N GLY A 154 2.55 11.64 -7.41
CA GLY A 154 1.82 10.66 -8.20
C GLY A 154 0.98 9.66 -7.40
N LEU A 155 1.27 9.42 -6.13
CA LEU A 155 0.51 8.52 -5.29
C LEU A 155 -0.79 9.19 -4.82
N ILE A 156 -1.91 8.44 -4.84
CA ILE A 156 -3.21 8.92 -4.37
C ILE A 156 -3.55 8.17 -3.09
N PHE A 157 -3.74 8.95 -2.01
CA PHE A 157 -4.21 8.45 -0.73
C PHE A 157 -5.62 8.96 -0.45
N ILE A 158 -6.46 8.11 0.13
CA ILE A 158 -7.80 8.47 0.61
C ILE A 158 -7.95 8.13 2.09
N SER A 159 -8.89 8.78 2.76
CA SER A 159 -9.35 8.35 4.09
C SER A 159 -10.87 8.44 4.17
N LEU A 160 -11.50 7.38 4.68
CA LEU A 160 -12.94 7.32 4.91
C LEU A 160 -13.36 8.13 6.16
N SER A 161 -12.40 8.56 6.98
CA SER A 161 -12.65 9.38 8.16
C SER A 161 -12.83 10.85 7.82
N ASP A 162 -13.80 11.51 8.42
CA ASP A 162 -13.92 12.99 8.37
C ASP A 162 -12.72 13.66 9.05
N ASN A 163 -12.13 12.98 10.05
CA ASN A 163 -10.96 13.41 10.81
C ASN A 163 -9.88 12.31 10.72
N PRO A 164 -9.16 12.20 9.59
CA PRO A 164 -8.13 11.18 9.42
C PRO A 164 -6.98 11.39 10.39
N VAL A 165 -6.25 10.31 10.66
CA VAL A 165 -5.00 10.39 11.43
C VAL A 165 -4.04 11.35 10.73
N ASP A 166 -3.36 12.21 11.49
CA ASP A 166 -2.39 13.16 10.95
C ASP A 166 -1.27 12.42 10.19
N PHE A 167 -0.97 12.91 8.99
CA PHE A 167 0.02 12.34 8.08
C PHE A 167 0.80 13.41 7.28
N GLU A 168 0.75 14.67 7.70
CA GLU A 168 1.36 15.77 6.93
C GLU A 168 2.88 15.62 6.80
N ASP A 169 3.58 15.20 7.86
CA ASP A 169 5.02 14.89 7.80
C ASP A 169 5.33 13.76 6.84
N GLY A 170 4.46 12.75 6.79
CA GLY A 170 4.55 11.65 5.82
C GLY A 170 4.41 12.16 4.39
N PHE A 171 3.39 12.94 4.10
CA PHE A 171 3.18 13.53 2.78
C PHE A 171 4.36 14.41 2.34
N ALA A 172 4.88 15.26 3.23
CA ALA A 172 6.03 16.11 2.95
C ALA A 172 7.29 15.28 2.64
N THR A 173 7.53 14.21 3.41
CA THR A 173 8.67 13.31 3.20
C THR A 173 8.54 12.51 1.92
N ILE A 174 7.36 11.98 1.62
CA ILE A 174 7.05 11.28 0.37
C ILE A 174 7.32 12.21 -0.82
N ALA A 175 6.78 13.43 -0.79
CA ALA A 175 6.98 14.42 -1.85
C ALA A 175 8.47 14.67 -2.11
N ARG A 176 9.24 14.93 -1.08
CA ARG A 176 10.66 15.24 -1.17
C ARG A 176 11.49 14.05 -1.68
N LYS A 177 11.29 12.87 -1.10
CA LYS A 177 12.10 11.69 -1.44
C LYS A 177 11.74 11.09 -2.80
N LEU A 178 10.50 11.19 -3.26
CA LEU A 178 10.08 10.71 -4.58
C LEU A 178 10.26 11.74 -5.71
N ALA A 179 10.48 13.02 -5.39
CA ALA A 179 10.64 14.07 -6.42
C ALA A 179 11.60 13.67 -7.55
N PRO A 180 12.83 13.14 -7.28
CA PRO A 180 13.75 12.75 -8.34
C PRO A 180 13.22 11.65 -9.26
N HIS A 181 12.35 10.79 -8.75
CA HIS A 181 11.78 9.67 -9.52
C HIS A 181 10.70 10.13 -10.53
N GLY A 182 10.12 11.32 -10.35
CA GLY A 182 9.15 11.90 -11.28
C GLY A 182 7.93 11.02 -11.53
N LEU A 183 7.44 10.30 -10.52
CA LEU A 183 6.33 9.35 -10.68
C LEU A 183 5.06 10.01 -11.23
N GLU A 184 4.87 11.31 -11.03
CA GLU A 184 3.75 12.06 -11.63
C GLU A 184 3.81 12.04 -13.17
N ARG A 185 4.99 11.84 -13.75
CA ARG A 185 5.23 11.71 -15.18
C ARG A 185 5.39 10.26 -15.65
N ALA A 186 5.10 9.31 -14.77
CA ALA A 186 5.14 7.89 -15.10
C ALA A 186 3.87 7.41 -15.81
N LYS A 187 3.90 6.17 -16.27
CA LYS A 187 2.74 5.37 -16.65
C LYS A 187 2.79 4.00 -16.01
N VAL A 188 1.64 3.36 -15.86
CA VAL A 188 1.57 1.94 -15.51
C VAL A 188 1.99 1.12 -16.72
N ALA A 189 3.10 0.41 -16.59
CA ALA A 189 3.57 -0.55 -17.59
C ALA A 189 2.82 -1.88 -17.48
N HIS A 190 2.57 -2.32 -16.24
CA HIS A 190 1.85 -3.57 -15.98
C HIS A 190 1.20 -3.56 -14.59
N GLN A 191 0.15 -4.38 -14.44
CA GLN A 191 -0.56 -4.61 -13.19
C GLN A 191 -0.82 -6.10 -13.02
N ILE A 192 -0.63 -6.61 -11.80
CA ILE A 192 -1.06 -7.96 -11.42
C ILE A 192 -1.89 -7.84 -10.13
N ASP A 193 -3.02 -8.53 -10.12
CA ASP A 193 -3.90 -8.66 -8.96
C ASP A 193 -3.81 -10.08 -8.41
N TYR A 194 -3.62 -10.20 -7.10
CA TYR A 194 -3.58 -11.46 -6.37
C TYR A 194 -4.67 -11.48 -5.29
N VAL A 195 -5.27 -12.64 -5.10
CA VAL A 195 -6.10 -12.92 -3.91
C VAL A 195 -5.32 -13.88 -3.02
N VAL A 196 -4.69 -13.35 -2.01
CA VAL A 196 -3.88 -14.10 -1.04
C VAL A 196 -4.81 -14.64 0.05
N LYS A 197 -4.83 -15.96 0.24
CA LYS A 197 -5.63 -16.65 1.27
C LYS A 197 -4.97 -16.54 2.64
N ALA A 198 -4.76 -15.30 3.08
CA ALA A 198 -4.18 -14.94 4.36
C ALA A 198 -4.77 -13.62 4.88
N ASN A 199 -4.81 -13.48 6.19
CA ASN A 199 -5.18 -12.23 6.85
C ASN A 199 -4.22 -11.10 6.45
N TRP A 200 -4.71 -9.89 6.27
CA TRP A 200 -3.94 -8.73 5.85
C TRP A 200 -2.72 -8.45 6.77
N LYS A 201 -2.83 -8.78 8.07
CA LYS A 201 -1.73 -8.62 9.03
C LYS A 201 -0.58 -9.56 8.70
N LEU A 202 -0.85 -10.84 8.39
CA LEU A 202 0.20 -11.78 7.98
C LEU A 202 0.92 -11.34 6.70
N VAL A 203 0.16 -10.84 5.72
CA VAL A 203 0.72 -10.30 4.46
C VAL A 203 1.58 -9.07 4.75
N PHE A 204 1.15 -8.23 5.67
CA PHE A 204 1.89 -7.03 6.04
C PHE A 204 3.11 -7.34 6.91
N GLU A 205 2.99 -8.26 7.88
CA GLU A 205 4.09 -8.75 8.71
C GLU A 205 5.23 -9.34 7.86
N ASN A 206 4.90 -10.13 6.84
CA ASN A 206 5.87 -10.68 5.88
C ASN A 206 6.68 -9.55 5.22
N ASN A 207 6.06 -8.47 4.78
CA ASN A 207 6.76 -7.33 4.19
C ASN A 207 7.65 -6.56 5.20
N ARG A 208 7.46 -6.75 6.51
CA ARG A 208 8.18 -5.97 7.54
C ARG A 208 9.56 -6.53 7.91
N GLU A 209 9.91 -7.70 7.43
CA GLU A 209 11.20 -8.33 7.70
C GLU A 209 11.75 -9.00 6.44
N CYS A 210 13.00 -9.44 6.49
CA CYS A 210 13.65 -10.22 5.44
C CYS A 210 14.38 -11.44 6.04
N TYR A 211 13.91 -11.92 7.19
CA TYR A 211 14.45 -13.12 7.83
C TYR A 211 14.08 -14.37 7.06
N HIS A 212 12.90 -14.35 6.38
CA HIS A 212 12.45 -15.40 5.46
C HIS A 212 13.11 -15.33 4.07
N CYS A 213 13.70 -14.18 3.69
CA CYS A 213 14.19 -13.98 2.31
C CYS A 213 15.32 -14.97 1.92
N PRO A 214 16.35 -15.26 2.75
CA PRO A 214 17.44 -16.14 2.34
C PRO A 214 17.00 -17.52 1.84
N PRO A 215 16.10 -18.25 2.51
CA PRO A 215 15.65 -19.55 2.03
C PRO A 215 14.62 -19.49 0.90
N ASN A 216 13.89 -18.38 0.71
CA ASN A 216 12.71 -18.36 -0.17
C ASN A 216 12.89 -17.54 -1.45
N HIS A 217 13.74 -16.51 -1.48
CA HIS A 217 13.83 -15.54 -2.58
C HIS A 217 15.20 -15.52 -3.22
N ARG A 218 15.54 -16.54 -3.97
CA ARG A 218 16.87 -16.64 -4.61
C ARG A 218 17.17 -15.41 -5.49
N GLU A 219 16.22 -15.00 -6.31
CA GLU A 219 16.37 -13.91 -7.28
C GLU A 219 16.48 -12.56 -6.55
N TYR A 220 15.63 -12.33 -5.58
CA TYR A 220 15.65 -11.12 -4.75
C TYR A 220 16.96 -10.99 -3.97
N ASN A 221 17.45 -12.09 -3.41
CA ASN A 221 18.66 -12.14 -2.61
C ASN A 221 19.91 -11.72 -3.42
N THR A 222 19.94 -11.96 -4.73
CA THR A 222 21.06 -11.56 -5.57
C THR A 222 21.09 -10.07 -5.87
N ALA A 223 19.92 -9.42 -5.90
CA ALA A 223 19.78 -8.01 -6.26
C ALA A 223 19.81 -7.08 -5.03
N THR A 224 19.52 -7.59 -3.84
CA THR A 224 19.15 -6.74 -2.71
C THR A 224 20.14 -6.83 -1.56
N TYR A 225 20.65 -5.70 -1.16
CA TYR A 225 21.61 -5.54 -0.08
C TYR A 225 21.09 -6.00 1.30
N ASP A 226 19.84 -5.75 1.64
CA ASP A 226 19.29 -5.99 3.00
C ASP A 226 19.38 -7.43 3.46
N VAL A 227 19.26 -8.38 2.53
CA VAL A 227 19.35 -9.81 2.82
C VAL A 227 20.72 -10.17 3.43
N HIS A 228 21.76 -9.47 3.01
CA HIS A 228 23.14 -9.71 3.45
C HIS A 228 23.49 -8.95 4.73
N ARG A 229 22.83 -7.80 5.00
CA ARG A 229 23.07 -6.98 6.19
C ARG A 229 22.91 -7.78 7.48
N ASP A 230 21.90 -8.61 7.58
CA ASP A 230 21.64 -9.36 8.81
C ASP A 230 22.64 -10.50 9.02
N ASN A 231 23.20 -11.05 7.94
CA ASN A 231 24.27 -12.04 8.04
C ASN A 231 25.60 -11.42 8.54
N GLY A 232 25.84 -10.15 8.26
CA GLY A 232 27.00 -9.40 8.78
C GLY A 232 27.03 -9.26 10.30
N ASN A 233 25.91 -9.47 11.00
CA ASN A 233 25.89 -9.49 12.47
C ASN A 233 26.62 -10.70 13.08
N PHE A 234 26.88 -11.75 12.27
CA PHE A 234 27.54 -12.99 12.73
C PHE A 234 28.95 -13.15 12.17
N ASP A 235 29.32 -12.41 11.13
CA ASP A 235 30.63 -12.42 10.50
C ASP A 235 31.22 -11.00 10.43
N PRO A 236 32.23 -10.66 11.21
CA PRO A 236 32.84 -9.34 11.24
C PRO A 236 33.43 -8.89 9.87
N LYS A 237 33.90 -9.86 9.04
CA LYS A 237 34.43 -9.55 7.71
C LYS A 237 33.31 -9.16 6.76
N LEU A 238 32.21 -9.92 6.76
CA LEU A 238 31.03 -9.60 5.98
C LEU A 238 30.42 -8.27 6.42
N LYS A 239 30.40 -8.00 7.73
CA LYS A 239 29.93 -6.72 8.28
C LYS A 239 30.74 -5.54 7.73
N ALA A 240 32.08 -5.64 7.74
CA ALA A 240 32.93 -4.58 7.21
C ALA A 240 32.74 -4.35 5.72
N GLU A 241 32.56 -5.43 4.93
CA GLU A 241 32.25 -5.33 3.50
C GLU A 241 30.89 -4.64 3.27
N MET A 242 29.88 -4.98 4.05
CA MET A 242 28.57 -4.35 3.97
C MET A 242 28.59 -2.88 4.36
N GLU A 243 29.33 -2.50 5.39
CA GLU A 243 29.53 -1.10 5.79
C GLU A 243 30.23 -0.30 4.69
N GLN A 244 31.19 -0.88 3.99
CA GLN A 244 31.86 -0.26 2.86
C GLN A 244 30.86 -0.03 1.70
N ILE A 245 30.05 -1.04 1.34
CA ILE A 245 29.02 -0.90 0.29
C ILE A 245 28.08 0.26 0.61
N VAL A 246 27.61 0.38 1.86
CA VAL A 246 26.74 1.47 2.30
C VAL A 246 27.46 2.81 2.18
N ALA A 247 28.71 2.91 2.62
CA ALA A 247 29.47 4.16 2.57
C ALA A 247 29.69 4.62 1.13
N GLU A 248 30.07 3.72 0.21
CA GLU A 248 30.22 4.01 -1.23
C GLU A 248 28.90 4.43 -1.86
N ALA A 249 27.81 3.72 -1.58
CA ALA A 249 26.50 4.07 -2.09
C ALA A 249 26.00 5.43 -1.57
N ASN A 250 26.20 5.73 -0.28
CA ASN A 250 25.82 7.02 0.28
C ASN A 250 26.62 8.17 -0.33
N ALA A 251 27.92 7.97 -0.61
CA ALA A 251 28.70 8.94 -1.36
C ALA A 251 28.16 9.15 -2.78
N ARG A 252 27.75 8.06 -3.44
CA ARG A 252 27.10 8.12 -4.74
C ARG A 252 25.76 8.86 -4.67
N PHE A 253 24.91 8.56 -3.71
CA PHE A 253 23.62 9.24 -3.55
C PHE A 253 23.79 10.76 -3.36
N ARG A 254 24.73 11.18 -2.51
CA ARG A 254 25.07 12.60 -2.35
C ARG A 254 25.53 13.26 -3.65
N SER A 255 26.37 12.58 -4.43
CA SER A 255 26.83 13.11 -5.73
C SER A 255 25.68 13.31 -6.74
N LEU A 256 24.62 12.52 -6.61
CA LEU A 256 23.38 12.63 -7.40
C LEU A 256 22.38 13.63 -6.81
N GLY A 257 22.70 14.29 -5.69
CA GLY A 257 21.78 15.19 -4.98
C GLY A 257 20.61 14.47 -4.30
N LEU A 258 20.74 13.16 -4.03
CA LEU A 258 19.70 12.37 -3.44
C LEU A 258 19.83 12.35 -1.91
N ASP A 259 18.67 12.32 -1.24
CA ASP A 259 18.57 12.13 0.20
C ASP A 259 18.84 10.65 0.56
N GLU A 260 19.96 10.42 1.25
CA GLU A 260 20.41 9.10 1.71
C GLU A 260 19.77 8.66 3.05
N GLY A 261 19.17 9.61 3.77
CA GLY A 261 18.67 9.37 5.14
C GLY A 261 17.49 8.41 5.20
N ASP A 262 17.45 7.65 6.29
CA ASP A 262 16.26 6.93 6.74
C ASP A 262 15.32 7.91 7.46
N ALA A 263 14.08 7.99 7.02
CA ALA A 263 13.05 8.82 7.61
C ALA A 263 11.84 7.96 7.93
N GLN A 264 11.36 8.08 9.15
CA GLN A 264 10.16 7.37 9.61
C GLN A 264 9.39 8.20 10.62
N SER A 265 8.09 7.94 10.71
CA SER A 265 7.25 8.50 11.77
C SER A 265 7.57 7.90 13.14
N THR A 266 7.02 8.52 14.18
CA THR A 266 6.88 7.85 15.49
C THR A 266 6.00 6.61 15.36
N MET A 267 6.07 5.71 16.33
CA MET A 267 5.30 4.44 16.30
C MET A 267 3.84 4.59 16.73
N THR A 268 3.35 5.82 16.91
CA THR A 268 1.96 6.13 17.26
C THR A 268 1.30 6.93 16.13
N GLY A 269 0.03 6.62 15.85
CA GLY A 269 -0.70 7.30 14.77
C GLY A 269 -0.33 6.75 13.39
N ALA A 270 -0.32 7.60 12.37
CA ALA A 270 0.05 7.19 11.01
C ALA A 270 1.52 6.80 10.95
N HIS A 271 1.78 5.53 10.63
CA HIS A 271 3.14 5.06 10.48
C HIS A 271 3.57 5.01 9.02
N TRP A 272 4.75 5.54 8.76
CA TRP A 272 5.41 5.50 7.47
C TRP A 272 6.93 5.42 7.65
N ARG A 273 7.59 4.85 6.65
CA ARG A 273 9.05 4.83 6.54
C ARG A 273 9.47 4.99 5.10
N CYS A 274 10.46 5.84 4.88
CA CYS A 274 11.12 6.06 3.58
C CYS A 274 12.62 5.98 3.78
N HIS A 275 13.29 5.06 3.09
CA HIS A 275 14.74 4.92 3.17
C HIS A 275 15.31 4.49 1.82
N ARG A 276 16.49 4.99 1.49
CA ARG A 276 17.23 4.60 0.30
C ARG A 276 18.28 3.57 0.68
N THR A 277 18.33 2.48 -0.07
CA THR A 277 19.28 1.38 0.15
C THR A 277 20.14 1.16 -1.09
N PRO A 278 21.42 0.78 -0.91
CA PRO A 278 22.26 0.34 -2.02
C PRO A 278 21.71 -0.92 -2.64
N LEU A 279 22.13 -1.18 -3.87
CA LEU A 279 22.03 -2.48 -4.52
C LEU A 279 23.33 -3.27 -4.30
N MET A 280 23.31 -4.54 -4.62
CA MET A 280 24.51 -5.37 -4.61
C MET A 280 25.50 -4.90 -5.67
N LYS A 281 26.79 -5.15 -5.43
CA LYS A 281 27.88 -4.73 -6.33
C LYS A 281 27.63 -5.23 -7.75
N GLY A 282 27.69 -4.31 -8.72
CA GLY A 282 27.44 -4.58 -10.13
C GLY A 282 25.99 -4.48 -10.57
N PHE A 283 25.07 -4.22 -9.63
CA PHE A 283 23.66 -3.97 -9.93
C PHE A 283 23.39 -2.47 -9.99
N THR A 284 22.69 -2.01 -11.01
CA THR A 284 22.27 -0.61 -11.15
C THR A 284 20.76 -0.43 -11.02
N THR A 285 20.00 -1.53 -11.02
CA THR A 285 18.57 -1.57 -10.75
C THR A 285 18.18 -2.91 -10.11
N GLN A 286 16.99 -3.01 -9.54
CA GLN A 286 16.43 -4.26 -9.04
C GLN A 286 15.85 -5.07 -10.21
N SER A 287 16.69 -5.92 -10.81
CA SER A 287 16.32 -6.85 -11.88
C SER A 287 17.02 -8.19 -11.66
N LEU A 288 16.70 -9.22 -12.45
CA LEU A 288 17.32 -10.54 -12.30
C LEU A 288 18.83 -10.55 -12.54
N ASP A 289 19.32 -9.66 -13.38
CA ASP A 289 20.73 -9.54 -13.77
C ASP A 289 21.41 -8.23 -13.39
N GLY A 290 20.69 -7.35 -12.65
CA GLY A 290 21.16 -6.04 -12.21
C GLY A 290 21.26 -4.99 -13.31
N ARG A 291 20.93 -5.34 -14.55
CA ARG A 291 20.97 -4.43 -15.69
C ARG A 291 19.66 -3.65 -15.80
N PRO A 292 19.71 -2.42 -16.33
CA PRO A 292 18.53 -1.61 -16.54
C PRO A 292 17.43 -2.36 -17.31
N VAL A 293 16.18 -2.18 -16.92
CA VAL A 293 15.02 -2.80 -17.54
C VAL A 293 14.13 -1.80 -18.27
N ALA A 294 14.38 -0.50 -18.06
CA ALA A 294 13.70 0.59 -18.75
C ALA A 294 14.65 1.81 -18.91
N PRO A 295 14.28 2.85 -19.66
CA PRO A 295 14.96 4.14 -19.65
C PRO A 295 14.99 4.77 -18.26
N LEU A 296 15.92 5.73 -18.04
CA LEU A 296 15.88 6.57 -16.85
C LEU A 296 14.54 7.28 -16.76
N MET A 297 13.98 7.38 -15.56
CA MET A 297 12.74 8.08 -15.32
C MET A 297 12.94 9.34 -14.48
N GLY A 298 11.95 10.20 -14.48
CA GLY A 298 11.95 11.42 -13.68
C GLY A 298 13.10 12.38 -14.05
N ASP A 299 13.84 12.78 -13.05
CA ASP A 299 14.94 13.77 -13.19
C ASP A 299 16.33 13.12 -13.24
N PHE A 300 16.40 11.80 -13.17
CA PHE A 300 17.65 11.06 -13.23
C PHE A 300 18.36 11.27 -14.57
N LYS A 301 19.69 11.54 -14.49
CA LYS A 301 20.57 11.66 -15.64
C LYS A 301 21.60 10.54 -15.66
N GLU A 302 21.78 9.88 -14.54
CA GLU A 302 22.76 8.83 -14.33
C GLU A 302 22.12 7.65 -13.59
N ARG A 303 22.68 6.47 -13.77
CA ARG A 303 22.27 5.23 -13.13
C ARG A 303 22.88 5.10 -11.72
N ASP A 304 22.47 4.02 -11.05
CA ASP A 304 23.01 3.65 -9.73
C ASP A 304 22.57 4.63 -8.62
N ALA A 305 21.27 4.91 -8.63
CA ALA A 305 20.60 5.68 -7.57
C ALA A 305 20.15 4.79 -6.39
N GLY A 306 20.52 3.51 -6.37
CA GLY A 306 19.99 2.55 -5.42
C GLY A 306 18.49 2.35 -5.56
N THR A 307 17.84 1.89 -4.50
CA THR A 307 16.37 1.78 -4.46
C THR A 307 15.80 2.58 -3.29
N LEU A 308 14.81 3.42 -3.56
CA LEU A 308 14.03 4.08 -2.51
C LEU A 308 12.89 3.16 -2.09
N ARG A 309 12.92 2.73 -0.84
CA ARG A 309 11.88 1.92 -0.22
C ARG A 309 10.94 2.79 0.57
N MET A 310 9.67 2.53 0.42
CA MET A 310 8.61 3.24 1.12
C MET A 310 7.60 2.25 1.66
N THR A 311 7.15 2.50 2.88
CA THR A 311 6.03 1.78 3.49
C THR A 311 5.11 2.77 4.17
N VAL A 312 3.79 2.62 3.99
CA VAL A 312 2.75 3.38 4.68
C VAL A 312 1.70 2.39 5.22
N PHE A 313 1.48 2.43 6.53
CA PHE A 313 0.48 1.59 7.15
C PHE A 313 -0.94 2.11 6.89
N PRO A 314 -1.90 1.22 6.64
CA PRO A 314 -1.81 -0.24 6.72
C PRO A 314 -1.62 -0.94 5.37
N ASN A 315 -1.54 -0.23 4.21
CA ASN A 315 -1.88 -0.89 2.95
C ASN A 315 -0.90 -0.66 1.78
N PHE A 316 0.28 -0.08 2.05
CA PHE A 316 1.15 0.33 0.95
C PHE A 316 2.62 0.07 1.21
N TRP A 317 3.32 -0.46 0.19
CA TRP A 317 4.76 -0.37 0.06
C TRP A 317 5.18 -0.20 -1.40
N GLN A 318 6.38 0.35 -1.59
CA GLN A 318 6.93 0.64 -2.90
C GLN A 318 8.45 0.52 -2.89
N HIS A 319 8.99 0.11 -4.04
CA HIS A 319 10.40 0.21 -4.40
C HIS A 319 10.52 1.10 -5.64
N ALA A 320 11.33 2.15 -5.58
CA ALA A 320 11.54 3.04 -6.71
C ALA A 320 13.04 3.09 -7.04
N ASN A 321 13.38 2.61 -8.22
CA ASN A 321 14.71 2.65 -8.83
C ASN A 321 14.83 3.90 -9.74
N ASP A 322 15.93 4.02 -10.47
CA ASP A 322 16.13 5.12 -11.41
C ASP A 322 15.45 4.89 -12.77
N ASP A 323 15.01 3.70 -13.06
CA ASP A 323 14.40 3.29 -14.33
C ASP A 323 12.95 2.80 -14.22
N TYR A 324 12.56 2.30 -13.07
CA TYR A 324 11.17 1.87 -12.81
C TYR A 324 10.83 1.92 -11.33
N ALA A 325 9.54 1.88 -11.03
CA ALA A 325 9.05 1.67 -9.67
C ALA A 325 8.06 0.50 -9.63
N CYS A 326 8.04 -0.21 -8.50
CA CYS A 326 7.08 -1.27 -8.22
C CYS A 326 6.36 -0.97 -6.91
N ALA A 327 5.03 -0.87 -6.96
CA ALA A 327 4.20 -0.53 -5.80
C ALA A 327 3.17 -1.61 -5.52
N SER A 328 2.98 -1.93 -4.26
CA SER A 328 1.98 -2.90 -3.79
C SER A 328 0.92 -2.21 -2.94
N ARG A 329 -0.34 -2.47 -3.25
CA ARG A 329 -1.52 -2.05 -2.49
C ARG A 329 -2.23 -3.26 -1.91
N LEU A 330 -2.36 -3.30 -0.60
CA LEU A 330 -3.18 -4.29 0.07
C LEU A 330 -4.61 -3.78 0.22
N THR A 331 -5.56 -4.70 0.19
CA THR A 331 -6.95 -4.47 0.61
C THR A 331 -7.44 -5.69 1.36
N ALA A 332 -7.78 -5.51 2.63
CA ALA A 332 -8.38 -6.57 3.43
C ALA A 332 -9.81 -6.84 2.93
N ILE A 333 -10.06 -8.03 2.43
CA ILE A 333 -11.36 -8.43 1.87
C ILE A 333 -12.09 -9.48 2.71
N GLY A 334 -11.41 -10.05 3.67
CA GLY A 334 -11.98 -11.00 4.63
C GLY A 334 -11.03 -11.32 5.77
N PRO A 335 -11.49 -12.01 6.81
CA PRO A 335 -10.64 -12.39 7.96
C PRO A 335 -9.40 -13.20 7.58
N ALA A 336 -9.45 -13.95 6.49
CA ALA A 336 -8.36 -14.77 5.97
C ALA A 336 -8.14 -14.56 4.47
N GLU A 337 -8.47 -13.38 3.96
CA GLU A 337 -8.27 -13.04 2.55
C GLU A 337 -7.82 -11.59 2.40
N THR A 338 -6.79 -11.40 1.58
CA THR A 338 -6.25 -10.10 1.24
C THR A 338 -6.09 -9.99 -0.27
N HIS A 339 -6.65 -8.95 -0.86
CA HIS A 339 -6.37 -8.59 -2.24
C HIS A 339 -5.07 -7.77 -2.28
N VAL A 340 -4.12 -8.16 -3.14
CA VAL A 340 -2.87 -7.42 -3.35
C VAL A 340 -2.77 -7.05 -4.81
N ARG A 341 -2.69 -5.76 -5.07
CA ARG A 341 -2.41 -5.21 -6.40
C ARG A 341 -0.97 -4.76 -6.48
N VAL A 342 -0.25 -5.27 -7.45
CA VAL A 342 1.13 -4.89 -7.76
C VAL A 342 1.17 -4.13 -9.07
N LEU A 343 1.77 -2.94 -9.05
CA LEU A 343 1.84 -2.01 -10.19
C LEU A 343 3.30 -1.75 -10.54
N TRP A 344 3.66 -1.85 -11.80
CA TRP A 344 4.95 -1.45 -12.34
C TRP A 344 4.81 -0.13 -13.09
N PHE A 345 5.67 0.82 -12.76
CA PHE A 345 5.70 2.15 -13.36
C PHE A 345 7.01 2.35 -14.12
N VAL A 346 6.92 2.93 -15.31
CA VAL A 346 8.05 3.36 -16.13
C VAL A 346 7.81 4.82 -16.57
N ASP A 347 8.82 5.46 -17.14
CA ASP A 347 8.64 6.78 -17.74
C ASP A 347 7.49 6.75 -18.77
N ARG A 348 6.68 7.82 -18.83
CA ARG A 348 5.51 7.84 -19.71
C ARG A 348 5.84 7.70 -21.19
N GLU A 349 7.04 8.19 -21.59
CA GLU A 349 7.49 8.17 -22.97
C GLU A 349 8.12 6.84 -23.38
N ALA A 350 8.45 5.96 -22.43
CA ALA A 350 9.01 4.64 -22.71
C ALA A 350 8.01 3.77 -23.48
N ILE A 351 8.43 3.12 -24.54
CA ILE A 351 7.58 2.29 -25.43
C ILE A 351 7.90 0.82 -25.22
N GLU A 352 6.87 0.03 -24.88
CA GLU A 352 6.98 -1.43 -24.77
C GLU A 352 7.46 -2.05 -26.10
N GLY A 353 8.34 -3.02 -26.01
CA GLY A 353 8.97 -3.67 -27.15
C GLY A 353 10.15 -2.90 -27.77
N ARG A 354 10.30 -1.61 -27.45
CA ARG A 354 11.45 -0.80 -27.89
C ARG A 354 12.36 -0.42 -26.72
N ASP A 355 11.80 0.18 -25.67
CA ASP A 355 12.54 0.76 -24.57
C ASP A 355 12.52 -0.14 -23.32
N TYR A 356 11.51 -0.96 -23.16
CA TYR A 356 11.39 -2.01 -22.15
C TYR A 356 10.55 -3.17 -22.65
N THR A 357 10.70 -4.35 -22.03
CA THR A 357 9.84 -5.51 -22.26
C THR A 357 9.36 -6.06 -20.92
N LEU A 358 8.16 -6.63 -20.91
CA LEU A 358 7.58 -7.20 -19.70
C LEU A 358 8.40 -8.39 -19.18
N ASP A 359 8.98 -9.18 -20.08
CA ASP A 359 9.84 -10.32 -19.73
C ASP A 359 11.11 -9.93 -18.96
N ARG A 360 11.53 -8.67 -19.03
CA ARG A 360 12.64 -8.14 -18.25
C ARG A 360 12.19 -7.35 -17.02
N LEU A 361 11.08 -6.62 -17.15
CA LEU A 361 10.59 -5.71 -16.11
C LEU A 361 9.93 -6.45 -14.94
N LEU A 362 9.14 -7.48 -15.22
CA LEU A 362 8.28 -8.11 -14.21
C LEU A 362 8.97 -9.15 -13.33
N PRO A 363 9.90 -10.01 -13.83
CA PRO A 363 10.23 -11.27 -13.17
C PRO A 363 10.67 -11.15 -11.74
N LEU A 364 11.50 -10.17 -11.38
CA LEU A 364 12.01 -10.04 -10.02
C LEU A 364 10.87 -9.93 -9.02
N TRP A 365 9.99 -8.93 -9.20
CA TRP A 365 8.91 -8.66 -8.26
C TRP A 365 7.75 -9.64 -8.39
N LYS A 366 7.50 -10.16 -9.60
CA LYS A 366 6.50 -11.20 -9.79
C LYS A 366 6.86 -12.47 -9.02
N LEU A 367 8.08 -12.98 -9.22
CA LEU A 367 8.57 -14.17 -8.52
C LEU A 367 8.61 -13.98 -6.99
N THR A 368 9.17 -12.86 -6.52
CA THR A 368 9.23 -12.55 -5.09
C THR A 368 7.83 -12.50 -4.48
N SER A 369 6.90 -11.80 -5.13
CA SER A 369 5.51 -11.70 -4.67
C SER A 369 4.82 -13.06 -4.59
N GLU A 370 4.94 -13.89 -5.64
CA GLU A 370 4.30 -15.22 -5.66
C GLU A 370 4.85 -16.13 -4.57
N GLN A 371 6.17 -16.10 -4.31
CA GLN A 371 6.80 -16.81 -3.20
C GLN A 371 6.32 -16.30 -1.84
N ASP A 372 6.17 -14.99 -1.67
CA ASP A 372 5.64 -14.38 -0.45
C ASP A 372 4.19 -14.81 -0.19
N TRP A 373 3.35 -14.82 -1.25
CA TRP A 373 1.95 -15.20 -1.07
C TRP A 373 1.79 -16.66 -0.67
N ASP A 374 2.62 -17.56 -1.17
CA ASP A 374 2.64 -18.96 -0.74
C ASP A 374 3.00 -19.08 0.74
N ILE A 375 4.06 -18.39 1.19
CA ILE A 375 4.46 -18.37 2.61
C ILE A 375 3.35 -17.80 3.49
N CYS A 376 2.73 -16.69 3.10
CA CYS A 376 1.63 -16.08 3.83
C CYS A 376 0.44 -17.04 3.96
N GLN A 377 0.10 -17.77 2.90
CA GLN A 377 -0.99 -18.74 2.89
C GLN A 377 -0.69 -19.95 3.80
N TRP A 378 0.55 -20.47 3.77
CA TRP A 378 0.96 -21.53 4.69
C TRP A 378 0.97 -21.05 6.14
N ASN A 379 1.40 -19.81 6.38
CA ASN A 379 1.34 -19.22 7.72
C ASN A 379 -0.10 -19.08 8.21
N GLN A 380 -1.05 -18.62 7.34
CA GLN A 380 -2.48 -18.57 7.68
C GLN A 380 -3.03 -19.95 8.05
N GLN A 381 -2.66 -21.00 7.31
CA GLN A 381 -3.06 -22.37 7.63
C GLN A 381 -2.52 -22.79 9.00
N GLY A 382 -1.25 -22.47 9.29
CA GLY A 382 -0.60 -22.78 10.56
C GLY A 382 -1.25 -22.07 11.75
N VAL A 383 -1.47 -20.75 11.65
CA VAL A 383 -2.10 -19.97 12.73
C VAL A 383 -3.58 -20.34 12.93
N SER A 384 -4.24 -20.91 11.94
CA SER A 384 -5.63 -21.41 12.06
C SER A 384 -5.72 -22.71 12.85
N SER A 385 -4.60 -23.40 13.09
CA SER A 385 -4.59 -24.66 13.86
C SER A 385 -5.03 -24.44 15.30
N SER A 386 -5.79 -25.42 15.83
CA SER A 386 -6.15 -25.43 17.27
C SER A 386 -4.95 -25.57 18.22
N ARG A 387 -3.77 -25.92 17.68
CA ARG A 387 -2.53 -26.06 18.44
C ARG A 387 -1.60 -24.86 18.26
N TYR A 388 -2.01 -23.83 17.51
CA TYR A 388 -1.18 -22.63 17.38
C TYR A 388 -1.02 -21.94 18.73
N VAL A 389 0.21 -21.66 19.07
CA VAL A 389 0.63 -20.83 20.21
C VAL A 389 1.62 -19.81 19.68
N PRO A 390 1.45 -18.50 19.94
CA PRO A 390 2.39 -17.48 19.52
C PRO A 390 3.82 -17.78 20.01
N GLY A 391 4.77 -17.74 19.09
CA GLY A 391 6.20 -17.92 19.37
C GLY A 391 6.88 -16.65 19.89
N ARG A 392 8.08 -16.39 19.38
CA ARG A 392 8.86 -15.18 19.67
C ARG A 392 9.48 -14.65 18.39
N TYR A 393 9.50 -13.33 18.25
CA TYR A 393 10.27 -12.67 17.20
C TYR A 393 11.76 -12.66 17.52
N SER A 394 12.58 -12.69 16.49
CA SER A 394 14.01 -12.45 16.61
C SER A 394 14.27 -11.00 17.01
N LEU A 395 15.01 -10.80 18.11
CA LEU A 395 15.35 -9.46 18.61
C LEU A 395 16.22 -8.64 17.64
N THR A 396 16.86 -9.29 16.67
CA THR A 396 17.78 -8.65 15.73
C THR A 396 17.27 -8.59 14.30
N ARG A 397 16.29 -9.42 13.93
CA ARG A 397 15.82 -9.55 12.53
C ARG A 397 14.37 -9.16 12.31
N GLU A 398 13.53 -9.23 13.35
CA GLU A 398 12.09 -9.02 13.25
C GLU A 398 11.60 -7.79 14.05
N GLN A 399 12.48 -6.85 14.33
CA GLN A 399 12.13 -5.62 15.08
C GLN A 399 11.00 -4.83 14.40
N ASN A 400 11.01 -4.73 13.07
CA ASN A 400 9.96 -3.99 12.36
C ASN A 400 8.61 -4.73 12.37
N VAL A 401 8.61 -6.07 12.47
CA VAL A 401 7.39 -6.86 12.68
C VAL A 401 6.84 -6.61 14.08
N ALA A 402 7.70 -6.67 15.11
CA ALA A 402 7.30 -6.34 16.48
C ALA A 402 6.70 -4.91 16.55
N HIS A 403 7.34 -3.94 15.93
CA HIS A 403 6.82 -2.56 15.85
C HIS A 403 5.46 -2.48 15.16
N PHE A 404 5.24 -3.26 14.08
CA PHE A 404 3.94 -3.31 13.43
C PHE A 404 2.86 -3.89 14.36
N VAL A 405 3.16 -4.95 15.08
CA VAL A 405 2.25 -5.56 16.04
C VAL A 405 1.91 -4.60 17.19
N ASP A 406 2.91 -3.92 17.74
CA ASP A 406 2.71 -2.93 18.81
C ASP A 406 1.86 -1.76 18.32
N TRP A 407 2.15 -1.23 17.12
CA TRP A 407 1.31 -0.21 16.47
C TRP A 407 -0.12 -0.70 16.28
N TYR A 408 -0.30 -1.88 15.71
CA TYR A 408 -1.62 -2.45 15.44
C TYR A 408 -2.45 -2.58 16.74
N LEU A 409 -1.86 -3.17 17.78
CA LEU A 409 -2.55 -3.33 19.06
C LEU A 409 -2.91 -1.98 19.69
N SER A 410 -2.00 -0.99 19.61
CA SER A 410 -2.28 0.35 20.13
C SER A 410 -3.43 1.04 19.41
N GLU A 411 -3.61 0.79 18.12
CA GLU A 411 -4.65 1.45 17.32
C GLU A 411 -5.99 0.72 17.33
N VAL A 412 -5.99 -0.62 17.30
CA VAL A 412 -7.24 -1.40 17.29
C VAL A 412 -7.96 -1.37 18.65
N THR A 413 -7.25 -1.07 19.73
CA THR A 413 -7.82 -1.00 21.11
C THR A 413 -8.33 0.38 21.52
N LYS A 414 -8.05 1.43 20.73
CA LYS A 414 -8.59 2.78 20.96
C LYS A 414 -10.10 2.79 20.77
#